data_373a36d49ffdbabb72152a8fa8651b66
#
_entry.id   373a36d49ffdbabb72152a8fa8651b66
#
_cell.length_a   1.000
_cell.length_b   1.000
_cell.length_c   1.000
_cell.angle_alpha   90.00
_cell.angle_beta   90.00
_cell.angle_gamma   90.00
#
_symmetry.space_group_name_H-M   'P 1'
#
loop_
_entity.id
_entity.type
_entity.pdbx_description
1 polymer ?
#
loop_
_entity_poly.entity_id
_entity_poly.type
_entity_poly.pdbx_seq_one_letter_code
_entity_poly.pdbx_strand_id
1 'polypeptide(L)'
;LGDVYKRQELLLSIPEIQTVARKTGRAELDEHALGVNVSEIEAPFELKDRSRSEMVAEVREKLGTIVGANIEIGQPISHRIDAMLSGTKANIAIKLFGDDLNRMFTLGNEIKSAIQDIPGIADLNVEQQIERPQLIISPKREMLAKFGISLPEFSEFVNVCLAGETVSQVYEKGKSFDLTVRVRDDLRDEMEKIRNLM
;
A
#
# COMPACT_ATOMS: atom_id res chain seq x y z
N LEU A 1 10.68 5.58 9.35
CA LEU A 1 11.50 4.36 9.14
C LEU A 1 11.74 3.59 10.45
N GLY A 2 12.01 4.25 11.60
CA GLY A 2 12.27 3.58 12.88
C GLY A 2 11.11 2.68 13.35
N ASP A 3 9.88 3.12 13.22
CA ASP A 3 8.69 2.38 13.69
C ASP A 3 8.44 1.08 12.95
N VAL A 4 8.93 0.95 11.73
CA VAL A 4 8.71 -0.25 10.92
C VAL A 4 9.66 -1.38 11.34
N TYR A 5 10.91 -1.06 11.67
CA TYR A 5 11.85 -2.02 12.24
C TYR A 5 11.39 -2.49 13.62
N LYS A 6 10.89 -1.55 14.43
CA LYS A 6 10.33 -1.89 15.75
C LYS A 6 9.17 -2.90 15.66
N ARG A 7 8.32 -2.79 14.63
CA ARG A 7 7.24 -3.78 14.38
C ARG A 7 7.79 -5.17 14.11
N GLN A 8 8.83 -5.27 13.30
CA GLN A 8 9.48 -6.54 13.01
C GLN A 8 10.10 -7.17 14.25
N GLU A 9 10.79 -6.38 15.08
CA GLU A 9 11.37 -6.83 16.35
C GLU A 9 10.29 -7.31 17.32
N LEU A 10 9.19 -6.57 17.46
CA LEU A 10 8.07 -6.97 18.30
C LEU A 10 7.43 -8.28 17.84
N LEU A 11 7.26 -8.49 16.53
CA LEU A 11 6.75 -9.75 16.00
C LEU A 11 7.72 -10.90 16.23
N LEU A 12 9.00 -10.71 15.96
CA LEU A 12 10.03 -11.73 16.19
C LEU A 12 10.25 -12.05 17.68
N SER A 13 9.78 -11.19 18.59
CA SER A 13 9.80 -11.50 20.02
C SER A 13 8.72 -12.51 20.46
N ILE A 14 7.83 -12.91 19.54
CA ILE A 14 6.78 -13.91 19.78
C ILE A 14 7.32 -15.28 19.41
N PRO A 15 7.35 -16.27 20.34
CA PRO A 15 8.02 -17.53 20.13
C PRO A 15 7.53 -18.39 18.96
N GLU A 16 6.29 -18.18 18.52
CA GLU A 16 5.67 -18.87 17.39
C GLU A 16 6.05 -18.29 16.05
N ILE A 17 6.55 -17.03 16.00
CA ILE A 17 6.92 -16.34 14.76
C ILE A 17 8.42 -16.51 14.54
N GLN A 18 8.78 -17.17 13.46
CA GLN A 18 10.17 -17.46 13.14
C GLN A 18 10.78 -16.45 12.16
N THR A 19 9.97 -15.95 11.25
CA THR A 19 10.38 -15.01 10.21
C THR A 19 9.34 -13.93 9.99
N VAL A 20 9.81 -12.77 9.54
CA VAL A 20 8.94 -11.64 9.20
C VAL A 20 9.38 -11.06 7.86
N ALA A 21 8.47 -11.02 6.90
CA ALA A 21 8.66 -10.36 5.63
C ALA A 21 7.78 -9.10 5.54
N ARG A 22 8.29 -8.05 4.91
CA ARG A 22 7.62 -6.77 4.83
C ARG A 22 7.63 -6.21 3.42
N LYS A 23 6.48 -5.70 3.00
CA LYS A 23 6.33 -4.82 1.86
C LYS A 23 5.91 -3.45 2.35
N THR A 24 6.57 -2.38 1.94
CA THR A 24 6.23 -1.00 2.31
C THR A 24 6.17 -0.13 1.07
N GLY A 25 5.07 0.59 0.92
CA GLY A 25 4.89 1.52 -0.18
C GLY A 25 4.54 0.81 -1.49
N ARG A 26 4.81 1.50 -2.58
CA ARG A 26 4.46 1.09 -3.93
C ARG A 26 5.65 0.44 -4.65
N ALA A 27 5.45 -0.76 -5.17
CA ALA A 27 6.37 -1.33 -6.15
C ALA A 27 6.08 -0.73 -7.54
N GLU A 28 7.14 -0.49 -8.32
CA GLU A 28 7.00 -0.09 -9.71
C GLU A 28 6.44 -1.25 -10.53
N LEU A 29 5.58 -0.95 -11.49
CA LEU A 29 4.91 -1.92 -12.37
C LEU A 29 4.02 -2.95 -11.63
N ASP A 30 3.66 -2.71 -10.37
CA ASP A 30 2.72 -3.55 -9.62
C ASP A 30 1.31 -2.93 -9.67
N GLU A 31 0.38 -3.63 -10.32
CA GLU A 31 -1.03 -3.21 -10.42
C GLU A 31 -1.74 -3.20 -9.05
N HIS A 32 -1.24 -3.98 -8.09
CA HIS A 32 -1.80 -4.10 -6.74
C HIS A 32 -1.00 -3.31 -5.69
N ALA A 33 -0.27 -2.30 -6.13
CA ALA A 33 0.57 -1.50 -5.26
C ALA A 33 -0.21 -0.81 -4.14
N LEU A 34 0.27 -0.98 -2.92
CA LEU A 34 -0.25 -0.28 -1.74
C LEU A 34 0.12 1.21 -1.78
N GLY A 35 -0.59 2.03 -1.01
CA GLY A 35 -0.21 3.43 -0.82
C GLY A 35 1.18 3.55 -0.16
N VAL A 36 1.87 4.66 -0.43
CA VAL A 36 3.23 4.92 0.10
C VAL A 36 3.32 4.91 1.64
N ASN A 37 2.19 5.11 2.30
CA ASN A 37 2.04 5.10 3.76
C ASN A 37 1.55 3.76 4.32
N VAL A 38 1.42 2.72 3.48
CA VAL A 38 0.93 1.40 3.88
C VAL A 38 2.07 0.40 3.88
N SER A 39 2.10 -0.45 4.89
CA SER A 39 3.00 -1.60 4.98
C SER A 39 2.19 -2.87 5.18
N GLU A 40 2.51 -3.90 4.44
CA GLU A 40 2.03 -5.26 4.64
C GLU A 40 3.15 -6.09 5.23
N ILE A 41 2.85 -6.77 6.34
CA ILE A 41 3.82 -7.57 7.08
C ILE A 41 3.30 -9.00 7.11
N GLU A 42 4.05 -9.91 6.55
CA GLU A 42 3.79 -11.34 6.61
C GLU A 42 4.65 -11.95 7.73
N ALA A 43 4.00 -12.60 8.68
CA ALA A 43 4.62 -13.24 9.81
C ALA A 43 4.10 -14.68 9.93
N PRO A 44 4.65 -15.64 9.16
CA PRO A 44 4.29 -17.04 9.30
C PRO A 44 4.63 -17.53 10.71
N PHE A 45 3.72 -18.33 11.28
CA PHE A 45 3.84 -18.82 12.64
C PHE A 45 3.55 -20.32 12.75
N GLU A 46 4.14 -20.94 13.74
CA GLU A 46 3.86 -22.32 14.13
C GLU A 46 3.40 -22.34 15.59
N LEU A 47 2.15 -22.77 15.81
CA LEU A 47 1.58 -22.85 17.15
C LEU A 47 2.32 -23.90 17.99
N LYS A 48 2.60 -23.55 19.24
CA LYS A 48 3.24 -24.43 20.24
C LYS A 48 2.21 -24.83 21.30
N ASP A 49 2.31 -24.27 22.49
CA ASP A 49 1.54 -24.70 23.66
C ASP A 49 0.23 -23.92 23.85
N ARG A 50 0.03 -22.84 23.10
CA ARG A 50 -1.13 -21.94 23.24
C ARG A 50 -1.98 -21.89 21.97
N SER A 51 -3.22 -21.42 22.13
CA SER A 51 -4.15 -21.29 21.03
C SER A 51 -3.76 -20.12 20.11
N ARG A 52 -4.24 -20.16 18.84
CA ARG A 52 -4.09 -19.06 17.90
C ARG A 52 -4.67 -17.75 18.42
N SER A 53 -5.80 -17.80 19.13
CA SER A 53 -6.45 -16.61 19.69
C SER A 53 -5.57 -15.92 20.73
N GLU A 54 -4.93 -16.67 21.61
CA GLU A 54 -3.99 -16.15 22.60
C GLU A 54 -2.75 -15.53 21.95
N MET A 55 -2.17 -16.20 20.94
CA MET A 55 -1.03 -15.65 20.19
C MET A 55 -1.41 -14.35 19.48
N VAL A 56 -2.56 -14.29 18.78
CA VAL A 56 -3.04 -13.10 18.10
C VAL A 56 -3.35 -11.96 19.09
N ALA A 57 -3.85 -12.27 20.30
CA ALA A 57 -4.06 -11.28 21.35
C ALA A 57 -2.72 -10.63 21.77
N GLU A 58 -1.66 -11.42 21.96
CA GLU A 58 -0.32 -10.90 22.25
C GLU A 58 0.23 -10.05 21.09
N VAL A 59 0.02 -10.47 19.82
CA VAL A 59 0.39 -9.68 18.66
C VAL A 59 -0.28 -8.30 18.70
N ARG A 60 -1.58 -8.24 19.00
CA ARG A 60 -2.33 -6.97 19.14
C ARG A 60 -1.79 -6.10 20.25
N GLU A 61 -1.56 -6.68 21.41
CA GLU A 61 -1.01 -5.97 22.55
C GLU A 61 0.35 -5.33 22.21
N LYS A 62 1.28 -6.13 21.69
CA LYS A 62 2.62 -5.65 21.34
C LYS A 62 2.59 -4.58 20.24
N LEU A 63 1.85 -4.80 19.17
CA LEU A 63 1.76 -3.86 18.07
C LEU A 63 0.95 -2.61 18.44
N GLY A 64 -0.01 -2.70 19.35
CA GLY A 64 -0.79 -1.58 19.89
C GLY A 64 0.06 -0.54 20.64
N THR A 65 1.29 -0.89 21.03
CA THR A 65 2.24 0.07 21.62
C THR A 65 2.82 1.06 20.61
N ILE A 66 2.58 0.84 19.33
CA ILE A 66 3.11 1.69 18.25
C ILE A 66 2.10 2.80 17.95
N VAL A 67 2.45 4.01 18.33
CA VAL A 67 1.61 5.19 18.16
C VAL A 67 1.60 5.63 16.68
N GLY A 68 0.44 6.09 16.20
CA GLY A 68 0.31 6.71 14.87
C GLY A 68 0.19 5.71 13.72
N ALA A 69 -0.09 4.44 14.00
CA ALA A 69 -0.38 3.45 12.96
C ALA A 69 -1.70 2.72 13.25
N ASN A 70 -2.51 2.58 12.22
CA ASN A 70 -3.63 1.66 12.22
C ASN A 70 -3.12 0.26 11.88
N ILE A 71 -3.45 -0.72 12.71
CA ILE A 71 -2.99 -2.09 12.56
C ILE A 71 -4.19 -2.99 12.38
N GLU A 72 -4.16 -3.81 11.35
CA GLU A 72 -5.14 -4.84 11.06
C GLU A 72 -4.43 -6.19 11.04
N ILE A 73 -4.99 -7.18 11.72
CA ILE A 73 -4.45 -8.54 11.78
C ILE A 73 -5.41 -9.49 11.10
N GLY A 74 -4.97 -10.12 10.05
CA GLY A 74 -5.80 -11.04 9.29
C GLY A 74 -5.01 -12.12 8.59
N GLN A 75 -5.68 -12.87 7.74
CA GLN A 75 -5.09 -13.88 6.88
C GLN A 75 -5.00 -13.37 5.44
N PRO A 76 -3.95 -13.70 4.70
CA PRO A 76 -3.74 -13.19 3.34
C PRO A 76 -4.91 -13.50 2.39
N ILE A 77 -5.49 -14.72 2.48
CA ILE A 77 -6.60 -15.15 1.61
C ILE A 77 -7.90 -14.42 1.99
N SER A 78 -8.24 -14.36 3.28
CA SER A 78 -9.44 -13.66 3.75
C SER A 78 -9.40 -12.19 3.38
N HIS A 79 -8.27 -11.51 3.60
CA HIS A 79 -8.09 -10.10 3.23
C HIS A 79 -8.28 -9.83 1.74
N ARG A 80 -7.84 -10.75 0.87
CA ARG A 80 -8.07 -10.61 -0.58
C ARG A 80 -9.54 -10.77 -0.95
N ILE A 81 -10.22 -11.75 -0.37
CA ILE A 81 -11.65 -11.98 -0.61
C ILE A 81 -12.47 -10.79 -0.10
N ASP A 82 -12.21 -10.34 1.12
CA ASP A 82 -12.90 -9.20 1.72
C ASP A 82 -12.68 -7.92 0.91
N ALA A 83 -11.45 -7.65 0.46
CA ALA A 83 -11.14 -6.52 -0.39
C ALA A 83 -11.86 -6.57 -1.76
N MET A 84 -12.01 -7.75 -2.35
CA MET A 84 -12.73 -7.93 -3.61
C MET A 84 -14.25 -7.73 -3.45
N LEU A 85 -14.82 -8.15 -2.33
CA LEU A 85 -16.27 -8.11 -2.10
C LEU A 85 -16.74 -6.76 -1.56
N SER A 86 -16.01 -6.18 -0.62
CA SER A 86 -16.40 -4.96 0.10
C SER A 86 -15.59 -3.73 -0.27
N GLY A 87 -14.45 -3.90 -0.96
CA GLY A 87 -13.46 -2.86 -1.22
C GLY A 87 -12.59 -2.52 0.00
N THR A 88 -12.72 -3.27 1.09
CA THR A 88 -11.90 -3.14 2.31
C THR A 88 -11.36 -4.50 2.73
N LYS A 89 -10.27 -4.52 3.48
CA LYS A 89 -9.68 -5.75 4.01
C LYS A 89 -10.36 -6.23 5.32
N ALA A 90 -11.37 -5.49 5.81
CA ALA A 90 -12.06 -5.77 7.05
C ALA A 90 -13.30 -6.67 6.84
N ASN A 91 -13.62 -7.52 7.81
CA ASN A 91 -14.80 -8.38 7.79
C ASN A 91 -16.12 -7.58 7.83
N ILE A 92 -16.11 -6.41 8.45
CA ILE A 92 -17.25 -5.49 8.53
C ILE A 92 -16.79 -4.12 8.05
N ALA A 93 -17.50 -3.56 7.07
CA ALA A 93 -17.25 -2.22 6.57
C ALA A 93 -18.49 -1.33 6.76
N ILE A 94 -18.29 -0.21 7.47
CA ILE A 94 -19.31 0.83 7.58
C ILE A 94 -18.92 1.92 6.57
N LYS A 95 -19.75 2.12 5.55
CA LYS A 95 -19.50 3.12 4.50
C LYS A 95 -20.28 4.38 4.77
N LEU A 96 -19.57 5.49 4.86
CA LEU A 96 -20.13 6.85 4.93
C LEU A 96 -20.10 7.48 3.55
N PHE A 97 -21.19 8.13 3.16
CA PHE A 97 -21.31 8.83 1.87
C PHE A 97 -21.58 10.29 2.12
N GLY A 98 -20.89 11.18 1.43
CA GLY A 98 -21.06 12.63 1.53
C GLY A 98 -20.04 13.36 0.66
N ASP A 99 -20.24 14.66 0.50
CA ASP A 99 -19.42 15.53 -0.36
C ASP A 99 -18.25 16.18 0.41
N ASP A 100 -18.33 16.24 1.74
CA ASP A 100 -17.31 16.83 2.60
C ASP A 100 -16.51 15.77 3.33
N LEU A 101 -15.28 15.51 2.87
CA LEU A 101 -14.37 14.50 3.41
C LEU A 101 -14.00 14.75 4.88
N ASN A 102 -13.82 16.02 5.28
CA ASN A 102 -13.46 16.37 6.65
C ASN A 102 -14.61 16.06 7.61
N ARG A 103 -15.84 16.42 7.20
CA ARG A 103 -17.03 16.09 7.98
C ARG A 103 -17.25 14.58 8.07
N MET A 104 -17.05 13.85 6.98
CA MET A 104 -17.14 12.38 6.99
C MET A 104 -16.09 11.74 7.91
N PHE A 105 -14.86 12.25 7.91
CA PHE A 105 -13.82 11.76 8.82
C PHE A 105 -14.17 12.02 10.29
N THR A 106 -14.70 13.21 10.62
CA THR A 106 -15.18 13.54 11.96
C THR A 106 -16.30 12.61 12.40
N LEU A 107 -17.30 12.41 11.55
CA LEU A 107 -18.42 11.51 11.80
C LEU A 107 -17.96 10.05 11.94
N GLY A 108 -16.99 9.62 11.13
CA GLY A 108 -16.37 8.31 11.25
C GLY A 108 -15.73 8.08 12.62
N ASN A 109 -15.05 9.09 13.17
CA ASN A 109 -14.47 9.01 14.51
C ASN A 109 -15.54 9.03 15.62
N GLU A 110 -16.63 9.74 15.44
CA GLU A 110 -17.77 9.68 16.36
C GLU A 110 -18.41 8.28 16.39
N ILE A 111 -18.62 7.68 15.20
CA ILE A 111 -19.11 6.29 15.09
C ILE A 111 -18.13 5.34 15.76
N LYS A 112 -16.82 5.46 15.46
CA LYS A 112 -15.79 4.64 16.09
C LYS A 112 -15.88 4.71 17.60
N SER A 113 -15.99 5.91 18.17
CA SER A 113 -16.10 6.10 19.62
C SER A 113 -17.37 5.47 20.20
N ALA A 114 -18.47 5.48 19.45
CA ALA A 114 -19.74 4.91 19.91
C ALA A 114 -19.76 3.37 19.92
N ILE A 115 -18.96 2.72 19.05
CA ILE A 115 -19.02 1.25 18.87
C ILE A 115 -17.77 0.52 19.41
N GLN A 116 -16.71 1.21 19.78
CA GLN A 116 -15.43 0.61 20.16
C GLN A 116 -15.53 -0.34 21.38
N ASP A 117 -16.49 -0.09 22.27
CA ASP A 117 -16.68 -0.86 23.49
C ASP A 117 -17.65 -2.04 23.30
N ILE A 118 -18.15 -2.29 22.10
CA ILE A 118 -19.02 -3.43 21.81
C ILE A 118 -18.20 -4.72 21.84
N PRO A 119 -18.59 -5.71 22.68
CA PRO A 119 -17.88 -6.98 22.75
C PRO A 119 -17.81 -7.69 21.39
N GLY A 120 -16.61 -8.15 21.01
CA GLY A 120 -16.36 -8.84 19.75
C GLY A 120 -15.85 -7.94 18.63
N ILE A 121 -15.84 -6.62 18.80
CA ILE A 121 -15.18 -5.71 17.87
C ILE A 121 -13.67 -5.68 18.17
N ALA A 122 -12.87 -5.93 17.16
CA ALA A 122 -11.42 -5.82 17.21
C ALA A 122 -10.91 -5.07 15.94
N ASP A 123 -9.74 -4.46 16.06
CA ASP A 123 -9.05 -3.77 14.96
C ASP A 123 -9.93 -2.70 14.27
N LEU A 124 -10.71 -1.96 15.07
CA LEU A 124 -11.63 -0.92 14.61
C LEU A 124 -10.86 0.33 14.14
N ASN A 125 -10.86 0.58 12.85
CA ASN A 125 -10.16 1.69 12.23
C ASN A 125 -11.09 2.57 11.41
N VAL A 126 -10.80 3.87 11.37
CA VAL A 126 -11.40 4.82 10.43
C VAL A 126 -10.39 5.03 9.31
N GLU A 127 -10.82 4.86 8.06
CA GLU A 127 -9.96 5.11 6.92
C GLU A 127 -9.56 6.59 6.88
N GLN A 128 -8.26 6.83 6.92
CA GLN A 128 -7.74 8.19 6.92
C GLN A 128 -7.65 8.71 5.49
N GLN A 129 -8.40 9.76 5.22
CA GLN A 129 -8.30 10.52 3.97
C GLN A 129 -7.05 11.40 4.04
N ILE A 130 -5.98 10.97 3.40
CA ILE A 130 -4.73 11.72 3.33
C ILE A 130 -4.65 12.38 1.96
N GLU A 131 -4.48 13.71 1.96
CA GLU A 131 -4.14 14.42 0.74
C GLU A 131 -2.79 13.92 0.22
N ARG A 132 -2.78 13.44 -1.01
CA ARG A 132 -1.55 12.96 -1.66
C ARG A 132 -1.18 13.94 -2.76
N PRO A 133 0.03 14.48 -2.76
CA PRO A 133 0.52 15.26 -3.89
C PRO A 133 0.49 14.42 -5.17
N GLN A 134 -0.06 14.97 -6.23
CA GLN A 134 -0.12 14.33 -7.54
C GLN A 134 0.61 15.19 -8.56
N LEU A 135 1.40 14.54 -9.40
CA LEU A 135 1.99 15.16 -10.57
C LEU A 135 1.06 14.93 -11.78
N ILE A 136 0.49 16.01 -12.29
CA ILE A 136 -0.33 15.98 -13.51
C ILE A 136 0.54 16.45 -14.67
N ILE A 137 0.76 15.56 -15.64
CA ILE A 137 1.49 15.86 -16.88
C ILE A 137 0.48 16.04 -17.99
N SER A 138 0.38 17.26 -18.51
CA SER A 138 -0.58 17.61 -19.56
C SER A 138 0.13 17.93 -20.87
N PRO A 139 -0.23 17.29 -21.99
CA PRO A 139 0.38 17.56 -23.27
C PRO A 139 0.00 18.94 -23.80
N LYS A 140 0.98 19.66 -24.35
CA LYS A 140 0.74 20.87 -25.16
C LYS A 140 0.36 20.44 -26.58
N ARG A 141 -0.93 20.27 -26.84
CA ARG A 141 -1.44 19.71 -28.11
C ARG A 141 -0.93 20.41 -29.36
N GLU A 142 -0.78 21.74 -29.33
CA GLU A 142 -0.23 22.51 -30.42
C GLU A 142 1.23 22.14 -30.73
N MET A 143 2.01 21.90 -29.68
CA MET A 143 3.41 21.47 -29.83
C MET A 143 3.50 20.03 -30.34
N LEU A 144 2.66 19.13 -29.84
CA LEU A 144 2.59 17.76 -30.36
C LEU A 144 2.29 17.78 -31.87
N ALA A 145 1.28 18.53 -32.29
CA ALA A 145 0.92 18.68 -33.71
C ALA A 145 2.08 19.25 -34.54
N LYS A 146 2.78 20.27 -34.01
CA LYS A 146 3.93 20.89 -34.70
C LYS A 146 5.07 19.91 -34.93
N PHE A 147 5.31 18.99 -34.01
CA PHE A 147 6.38 17.97 -34.10
C PHE A 147 5.88 16.63 -34.68
N GLY A 148 4.60 16.53 -35.05
CA GLY A 148 4.03 15.31 -35.63
C GLY A 148 3.90 14.15 -34.62
N ILE A 149 3.87 14.46 -33.32
CA ILE A 149 3.76 13.48 -32.25
C ILE A 149 2.27 13.28 -31.92
N SER A 150 1.81 12.04 -31.93
CA SER A 150 0.46 11.69 -31.50
C SER A 150 0.31 11.66 -29.99
N LEU A 151 -0.93 11.76 -29.49
CA LEU A 151 -1.21 11.64 -28.05
C LEU A 151 -0.82 10.28 -27.46
N PRO A 152 -1.04 9.14 -28.15
CA PRO A 152 -0.54 7.84 -27.69
C PRO A 152 0.99 7.80 -27.53
N GLU A 153 1.74 8.28 -28.53
CA GLU A 153 3.21 8.33 -28.46
C GLU A 153 3.70 9.19 -27.28
N PHE A 154 3.05 10.31 -27.03
CA PHE A 154 3.35 11.13 -25.85
C PHE A 154 3.07 10.37 -24.54
N SER A 155 1.94 9.68 -24.44
CA SER A 155 1.56 8.92 -23.24
C SER A 155 2.52 7.75 -23.01
N GLU A 156 2.92 7.05 -24.06
CA GLU A 156 3.92 5.99 -24.02
C GLU A 156 5.28 6.52 -23.56
N PHE A 157 5.73 7.64 -24.10
CA PHE A 157 6.97 8.28 -23.67
C PHE A 157 6.96 8.62 -22.17
N VAL A 158 5.87 9.25 -21.69
CA VAL A 158 5.72 9.58 -20.26
C VAL A 158 5.76 8.32 -19.40
N ASN A 159 5.07 7.27 -19.84
CA ASN A 159 5.02 5.99 -19.11
C ASN A 159 6.42 5.33 -19.05
N VAL A 160 7.11 5.22 -20.17
CA VAL A 160 8.48 4.68 -20.22
C VAL A 160 9.44 5.49 -19.36
N CYS A 161 9.36 6.84 -19.41
CA CYS A 161 10.24 7.70 -18.63
C CYS A 161 10.04 7.56 -17.13
N LEU A 162 8.81 7.46 -16.64
CA LEU A 162 8.51 7.52 -15.23
C LEU A 162 8.28 6.15 -14.58
N ALA A 163 7.47 5.30 -15.18
CA ALA A 163 7.17 3.96 -14.68
C ALA A 163 8.14 2.90 -15.19
N GLY A 164 8.57 3.03 -16.44
CA GLY A 164 9.27 2.01 -17.19
C GLY A 164 8.32 1.09 -17.93
N GLU A 165 8.83 0.39 -18.92
CA GLU A 165 8.10 -0.57 -19.73
C GLU A 165 8.88 -1.87 -19.86
N THR A 166 8.20 -3.00 -19.67
CA THR A 166 8.77 -4.33 -19.90
C THR A 166 8.75 -4.63 -21.39
N VAL A 167 9.91 -4.55 -22.03
CA VAL A 167 10.06 -4.72 -23.49
C VAL A 167 10.32 -6.17 -23.90
N SER A 168 10.78 -7.01 -22.99
CA SER A 168 11.11 -8.42 -23.26
C SER A 168 11.28 -9.20 -21.96
N GLN A 169 11.55 -10.51 -22.11
CA GLN A 169 11.91 -11.37 -20.99
C GLN A 169 13.22 -12.11 -21.29
N VAL A 170 14.07 -12.21 -20.29
CA VAL A 170 15.32 -12.97 -20.33
C VAL A 170 15.12 -14.25 -19.55
N TYR A 171 15.43 -15.39 -20.19
CA TYR A 171 15.33 -16.71 -19.57
C TYR A 171 16.71 -17.20 -19.17
N GLU A 172 16.90 -17.43 -17.87
CA GLU A 172 18.16 -17.95 -17.34
C GLU A 172 17.89 -19.04 -16.30
N LYS A 173 18.50 -20.21 -16.48
CA LYS A 173 18.44 -21.35 -15.55
C LYS A 173 17.00 -21.75 -15.14
N GLY A 174 16.05 -21.68 -16.09
CA GLY A 174 14.64 -22.01 -15.85
C GLY A 174 13.83 -20.92 -15.15
N LYS A 175 14.39 -19.73 -14.97
CA LYS A 175 13.71 -18.54 -14.45
C LYS A 175 13.54 -17.52 -15.55
N SER A 176 12.43 -16.76 -15.49
CA SER A 176 12.14 -15.63 -16.36
C SER A 176 12.37 -14.32 -15.60
N PHE A 177 13.03 -13.37 -16.25
CA PHE A 177 13.28 -12.03 -15.73
C PHE A 177 12.79 -11.02 -16.75
N ASP A 178 12.01 -10.04 -16.30
CA ASP A 178 11.55 -8.97 -17.17
C ASP A 178 12.68 -8.00 -17.50
N LEU A 179 12.83 -7.71 -18.80
CA LEU A 179 13.72 -6.67 -19.28
C LEU A 179 12.94 -5.36 -19.38
N THR A 180 13.17 -4.47 -18.43
CA THR A 180 12.47 -3.20 -18.33
C THR A 180 13.35 -2.04 -18.78
N VAL A 181 12.82 -1.19 -19.66
CA VAL A 181 13.44 0.07 -20.08
C VAL A 181 12.80 1.23 -19.34
N ARG A 182 13.61 2.10 -18.75
CA ARG A 182 13.15 3.33 -18.09
C ARG A 182 14.28 4.37 -18.03
N VAL A 183 13.92 5.60 -17.73
CA VAL A 183 14.90 6.65 -17.44
C VAL A 183 15.59 6.36 -16.12
N ARG A 184 16.89 6.68 -16.03
CA ARG A 184 17.70 6.51 -14.83
C ARG A 184 17.08 7.22 -13.63
N ASP A 185 17.19 6.63 -12.44
CA ASP A 185 16.58 7.14 -11.21
C ASP A 185 17.07 8.55 -10.87
N ASP A 186 18.35 8.85 -11.06
CA ASP A 186 18.94 10.16 -10.81
C ASP A 186 18.41 11.30 -11.69
N LEU A 187 17.73 10.99 -12.79
CA LEU A 187 17.08 11.95 -13.68
C LEU A 187 15.58 12.14 -13.37
N ARG A 188 14.99 11.33 -12.50
CA ARG A 188 13.55 11.36 -12.17
C ARG A 188 13.24 11.43 -10.67
N ASP A 189 14.24 11.63 -9.82
CA ASP A 189 14.10 11.70 -8.36
C ASP A 189 13.63 13.08 -7.85
N GLU A 190 13.70 14.12 -8.70
CA GLU A 190 13.30 15.49 -8.39
C GLU A 190 12.36 16.07 -9.46
N MET A 191 11.43 16.94 -9.02
CA MET A 191 10.44 17.57 -9.90
C MET A 191 11.08 18.36 -11.04
N GLU A 192 12.19 19.08 -10.78
CA GLU A 192 12.88 19.86 -11.80
C GLU A 192 13.54 18.98 -12.87
N LYS A 193 14.08 17.84 -12.47
CA LYS A 193 14.67 16.88 -13.40
C LYS A 193 13.59 16.26 -14.30
N ILE A 194 12.44 15.89 -13.72
CA ILE A 194 11.28 15.39 -14.49
C ILE A 194 10.80 16.46 -15.49
N ARG A 195 10.74 17.73 -15.08
CA ARG A 195 10.36 18.83 -15.97
C ARG A 195 11.30 19.00 -17.15
N ASN A 196 12.58 18.71 -16.97
CA ASN A 196 13.60 18.81 -18.03
C ASN A 196 13.63 17.59 -18.97
N LEU A 197 12.94 16.50 -18.62
CA LEU A 197 12.74 15.34 -19.50
C LEU A 197 11.61 15.57 -20.50
N MET A 198 10.67 16.46 -20.17
CA MET A 198 9.45 16.79 -20.93
C MET A 198 9.63 18.09 -21.74
#